data_3c6c73b47fa2ff07912711e19f4ed34e
#
_entry.id   3c6c73b47fa2ff07912711e19f4ed34e
#
_cell.length_a   1.000
_cell.length_b   1.000
_cell.length_c   1.000
_cell.angle_alpha   90.00
_cell.angle_beta   90.00
_cell.angle_gamma   90.00
#
_symmetry.space_group_name_H-M   'P 1'
#
loop_
_entity.id
_entity.type
_entity.pdbx_description
1 polymer ?
#
loop_
_entity_poly.entity_id
_entity_poly.type
_entity_poly.pdbx_seq_one_letter_code
_entity_poly.pdbx_strand_id
1 'polypeptide(L)'
;ARLAATTEAMRQRTNPYPERRKAQQAKLHLPLFPTTTIGSFPQTKEVRQARATLAKTTPAAYDTTIQAWIDDAIRWQEDLGLDVLVHGEFERNDMVKYFGEQLSGYAFTQHGWVQSYGSRCVAPPIIWGDVSRPAPMTVRWSAYAQSKTERPMKGMLTGPVTMLQWSFVRDDIPRSATCRQIALAIRDEVTDLETAGIAVIQVDEPAFREGLPLRYADWASYLDWAVASFRLATCGVRDDTSIHTHMCYSEFNDIMPAIADMDADAISIETTRSRMELLDAFTPGSDTAAYPAEIGPGVWDIHSPRVPETQEMVELLGLARQRLADWQIWVNPDCGLKTRKWEEVRPALKSLVDAAREVRHQAETHPTQA
;
A
#
# COMPACT_ATOMS: atom_id res chain seq x y z
N ALA A 1 -24.88 -1.96 -15.21
CA ALA A 1 -25.21 -0.53 -15.38
C ALA A 1 -24.00 0.36 -15.04
N ARG A 2 -23.42 0.24 -13.86
CA ARG A 2 -22.34 1.11 -13.35
C ARG A 2 -21.09 1.10 -14.24
N LEU A 3 -20.65 -0.09 -14.67
CA LEU A 3 -19.51 -0.24 -15.59
C LEU A 3 -19.71 0.49 -16.93
N ALA A 4 -20.93 0.45 -17.46
CA ALA A 4 -21.26 1.15 -18.71
C ALA A 4 -21.30 2.69 -18.56
N ALA A 5 -21.40 3.20 -17.35
CA ALA A 5 -21.36 4.63 -17.05
C ALA A 5 -19.94 5.15 -16.77
N THR A 6 -18.91 4.30 -16.84
CA THR A 6 -17.52 4.69 -16.62
C THR A 6 -17.03 5.55 -17.78
N THR A 7 -16.47 6.71 -17.47
CA THR A 7 -15.90 7.66 -18.44
C THR A 7 -14.38 7.72 -18.33
N GLU A 8 -13.71 8.25 -19.35
CA GLU A 8 -12.26 8.50 -19.32
C GLU A 8 -11.87 9.46 -18.18
N ALA A 9 -12.67 10.50 -17.95
CA ALA A 9 -12.43 11.46 -16.87
C ALA A 9 -12.38 10.81 -15.48
N MET A 10 -13.05 9.68 -15.26
CA MET A 10 -12.97 8.95 -13.98
C MET A 10 -11.61 8.30 -13.73
N ARG A 11 -10.75 8.23 -14.73
CA ARG A 11 -9.40 7.65 -14.68
C ARG A 11 -8.30 8.70 -14.66
N GLN A 12 -8.66 9.96 -14.45
CA GLN A 12 -7.72 11.09 -14.46
C GLN A 12 -7.81 11.86 -13.15
N ARG A 13 -6.65 12.25 -12.62
CA ARG A 13 -6.57 13.23 -11.53
C ARG A 13 -6.84 14.64 -12.11
N THR A 14 -7.30 15.53 -11.27
CA THR A 14 -7.65 16.91 -11.69
C THR A 14 -6.43 17.65 -12.21
N ASN A 15 -5.30 17.56 -11.50
CA ASN A 15 -4.06 18.23 -11.87
C ASN A 15 -2.89 17.22 -11.96
N PRO A 16 -1.83 17.55 -12.72
CA PRO A 16 -0.62 16.73 -12.78
C PRO A 16 0.09 16.70 -11.44
N TYR A 17 0.95 15.68 -11.24
CA TYR A 17 1.61 15.42 -9.96
C TYR A 17 2.33 16.64 -9.35
N PRO A 18 3.09 17.47 -10.08
CA PRO A 18 3.76 18.62 -9.48
C PRO A 18 2.81 19.62 -8.77
N GLU A 19 1.58 19.77 -9.27
CA GLU A 19 0.56 20.60 -8.63
C GLU A 19 -0.09 19.90 -7.43
N ARG A 20 -0.35 18.58 -7.56
CA ARG A 20 -0.85 17.75 -6.44
C ARG A 20 0.14 17.76 -5.29
N ARG A 21 1.43 17.59 -5.57
CA ARG A 21 2.49 17.62 -4.57
C ARG A 21 2.47 18.89 -3.74
N LYS A 22 2.30 20.07 -4.38
CA LYS A 22 2.20 21.34 -3.66
C LYS A 22 1.00 21.36 -2.71
N ALA A 23 -0.17 20.90 -3.17
CA ALA A 23 -1.37 20.81 -2.35
C ALA A 23 -1.20 19.83 -1.17
N GLN A 24 -0.58 18.68 -1.42
CA GLN A 24 -0.31 17.66 -0.41
C GLN A 24 0.70 18.14 0.63
N GLN A 25 1.78 18.81 0.21
CA GLN A 25 2.75 19.40 1.13
C GLN A 25 2.12 20.49 2.01
N ALA A 26 1.26 21.34 1.42
CA ALA A 26 0.56 22.38 2.17
C ALA A 26 -0.43 21.82 3.20
N LYS A 27 -0.95 20.60 2.99
CA LYS A 27 -1.88 19.93 3.90
C LYS A 27 -1.20 19.05 4.94
N LEU A 28 -0.22 18.26 4.50
CA LEU A 28 0.40 17.23 5.34
C LEU A 28 1.57 17.74 6.16
N HIS A 29 2.23 18.83 5.74
CA HIS A 29 3.40 19.42 6.40
C HIS A 29 4.52 18.40 6.73
N LEU A 30 4.71 17.40 5.85
CA LEU A 30 5.70 16.36 6.08
C LEU A 30 7.14 16.90 5.89
N PRO A 31 8.10 16.43 6.68
CA PRO A 31 9.51 16.75 6.49
C PRO A 31 10.07 16.05 5.24
N LEU A 32 11.31 16.35 4.84
CA LEU A 32 12.05 15.51 3.91
C LEU A 32 12.23 14.10 4.48
N PHE A 33 12.29 13.10 3.62
CA PHE A 33 12.39 11.68 4.02
C PHE A 33 11.32 11.28 5.03
N PRO A 34 10.02 11.47 4.72
CA PRO A 34 8.97 11.17 5.67
C PRO A 34 8.93 9.67 5.96
N THR A 35 8.73 9.33 7.23
CA THR A 35 8.73 7.96 7.73
C THR A 35 7.33 7.38 7.82
N THR A 36 7.16 6.14 7.37
CA THR A 36 5.90 5.38 7.47
C THR A 36 6.16 3.87 7.49
N THR A 37 5.10 3.07 7.65
CA THR A 37 5.13 1.62 7.38
C THR A 37 4.15 1.26 6.27
N ILE A 38 4.17 0.01 5.80
CA ILE A 38 3.28 -0.42 4.70
C ILE A 38 1.84 -0.59 5.19
N GLY A 39 1.61 -0.99 6.47
CA GLY A 39 0.25 -1.05 7.02
C GLY A 39 0.08 -2.02 8.17
N SER A 40 0.46 -3.27 7.99
CA SER A 40 0.23 -4.32 9.00
C SER A 40 1.32 -4.34 10.07
N PHE A 41 0.90 -4.53 11.33
CA PHE A 41 1.76 -4.87 12.46
C PHE A 41 1.65 -6.36 12.83
N PRO A 42 2.48 -6.85 13.79
CA PRO A 42 2.53 -8.25 14.16
C PRO A 42 1.17 -8.87 14.46
N GLN A 43 0.84 -9.93 13.73
CA GLN A 43 -0.36 -10.72 13.93
C GLN A 43 -0.10 -11.76 15.02
N THR A 44 -0.14 -11.35 16.29
CA THR A 44 0.12 -12.20 17.44
C THR A 44 -0.92 -13.32 17.56
N LYS A 45 -0.67 -14.27 18.46
CA LYS A 45 -1.63 -15.36 18.75
C LYS A 45 -2.97 -14.80 19.22
N GLU A 46 -2.94 -13.78 20.07
CA GLU A 46 -4.12 -13.10 20.63
C GLU A 46 -4.94 -12.43 19.53
N VAL A 47 -4.29 -11.69 18.61
CA VAL A 47 -4.95 -11.06 17.47
C VAL A 47 -5.63 -12.12 16.58
N ARG A 48 -4.94 -13.20 16.25
CA ARG A 48 -5.52 -14.29 15.46
C ARG A 48 -6.67 -14.98 16.18
N GLN A 49 -6.55 -15.18 17.50
CA GLN A 49 -7.59 -15.81 18.31
C GLN A 49 -8.84 -14.93 18.40
N ALA A 50 -8.69 -13.62 18.59
CA ALA A 50 -9.83 -12.69 18.62
C ALA A 50 -10.64 -12.79 17.33
N ARG A 51 -9.99 -12.76 16.17
CA ARG A 51 -10.67 -12.94 14.87
C ARG A 51 -11.31 -14.34 14.73
N ALA A 52 -10.64 -15.40 15.15
CA ALA A 52 -11.17 -16.76 15.07
C ALA A 52 -12.39 -16.98 15.96
N THR A 53 -12.52 -16.19 17.03
CA THR A 53 -13.65 -16.26 17.96
C THR A 53 -14.72 -15.20 17.72
N LEU A 54 -14.60 -14.39 16.65
CA LEU A 54 -15.54 -13.31 16.32
C LEU A 54 -17.00 -13.80 16.29
N ALA A 55 -17.28 -14.97 15.71
CA ALA A 55 -18.63 -15.54 15.65
C ALA A 55 -19.18 -15.94 17.03
N LYS A 56 -18.34 -16.02 18.08
CA LYS A 56 -18.69 -16.39 19.46
C LYS A 56 -18.65 -15.20 20.42
N THR A 57 -18.34 -14.02 19.91
CA THR A 57 -18.15 -12.78 20.67
C THR A 57 -19.16 -11.74 20.17
N THR A 58 -19.60 -10.83 21.01
CA THR A 58 -20.44 -9.73 20.54
C THR A 58 -19.61 -8.77 19.67
N PRO A 59 -20.19 -8.16 18.62
CA PRO A 59 -19.48 -7.19 17.79
C PRO A 59 -18.84 -6.07 18.63
N ALA A 60 -19.52 -5.55 19.65
CA ALA A 60 -18.99 -4.50 20.51
C ALA A 60 -17.75 -4.93 21.31
N ALA A 61 -17.73 -6.15 21.84
CA ALA A 61 -16.56 -6.67 22.57
C ALA A 61 -15.36 -6.90 21.63
N TYR A 62 -15.63 -7.37 20.41
CA TYR A 62 -14.59 -7.49 19.38
C TYR A 62 -14.02 -6.12 18.99
N ASP A 63 -14.90 -5.15 18.70
CA ASP A 63 -14.51 -3.79 18.32
C ASP A 63 -13.66 -3.14 19.43
N THR A 64 -14.05 -3.28 20.71
CA THR A 64 -13.27 -2.79 21.86
C THR A 64 -11.87 -3.40 21.89
N THR A 65 -11.75 -4.68 21.59
CA THR A 65 -10.44 -5.37 21.56
C THR A 65 -9.54 -4.85 20.42
N ILE A 66 -10.09 -4.72 19.22
CA ILE A 66 -9.35 -4.16 18.08
C ILE A 66 -8.94 -2.71 18.35
N GLN A 67 -9.85 -1.89 18.90
CA GLN A 67 -9.57 -0.49 19.25
C GLN A 67 -8.42 -0.36 20.24
N ALA A 68 -8.35 -1.22 21.25
CA ALA A 68 -7.25 -1.20 22.21
C ALA A 68 -5.89 -1.44 21.55
N TRP A 69 -5.80 -2.36 20.58
CA TRP A 69 -4.55 -2.59 19.82
C TRP A 69 -4.23 -1.44 18.87
N ILE A 70 -5.23 -0.82 18.27
CA ILE A 70 -5.05 0.40 17.47
C ILE A 70 -4.50 1.53 18.33
N ASP A 71 -5.10 1.76 19.50
CA ASP A 71 -4.66 2.81 20.43
C ASP A 71 -3.21 2.61 20.88
N ASP A 72 -2.82 1.36 21.20
CA ASP A 72 -1.44 1.03 21.55
C ASP A 72 -0.49 1.23 20.37
N ALA A 73 -0.89 0.82 19.19
CA ALA A 73 -0.06 0.97 18.00
C ALA A 73 0.16 2.45 17.63
N ILE A 74 -0.87 3.29 17.72
CA ILE A 74 -0.77 4.73 17.42
C ILE A 74 0.16 5.40 18.43
N ARG A 75 -0.08 5.22 19.74
CA ARG A 75 0.75 5.79 20.80
C ARG A 75 2.22 5.44 20.62
N TRP A 76 2.48 4.17 20.34
CA TRP A 76 3.83 3.70 20.14
C TRP A 76 4.50 4.29 18.88
N GLN A 77 3.76 4.44 17.77
CA GLN A 77 4.27 5.10 16.57
C GLN A 77 4.57 6.59 16.81
N GLU A 78 3.75 7.28 17.58
CA GLU A 78 3.98 8.66 18.00
C GLU A 78 5.23 8.81 18.88
N ASP A 79 5.40 7.90 19.86
CA ASP A 79 6.58 7.87 20.73
C ASP A 79 7.87 7.65 19.96
N LEU A 80 7.85 6.82 18.90
CA LEU A 80 8.98 6.64 17.98
C LEU A 80 9.24 7.87 17.12
N GLY A 81 8.20 8.59 16.76
CA GLY A 81 8.26 9.75 15.89
C GLY A 81 8.09 9.44 14.41
N LEU A 82 7.31 8.40 14.05
CA LEU A 82 6.86 8.18 12.67
C LEU A 82 6.03 9.37 12.18
N ASP A 83 6.22 9.79 10.92
CA ASP A 83 5.56 10.97 10.37
C ASP A 83 4.14 10.66 9.87
N VAL A 84 3.94 9.51 9.21
CA VAL A 84 2.63 9.03 8.76
C VAL A 84 2.34 7.69 9.39
N LEU A 85 1.24 7.60 10.14
CA LEU A 85 0.91 6.45 10.96
C LEU A 85 -0.02 5.47 10.23
N VAL A 86 -0.07 4.25 10.74
CA VAL A 86 -1.00 3.19 10.29
C VAL A 86 -1.74 2.61 11.49
N HIS A 87 -2.97 2.12 11.28
CA HIS A 87 -3.73 1.49 12.36
C HIS A 87 -3.30 0.06 12.70
N GLY A 88 -2.47 -0.59 11.84
CA GLY A 88 -1.85 -1.88 12.11
C GLY A 88 -2.60 -3.10 11.57
N GLU A 89 -3.77 -2.94 10.98
CA GLU A 89 -4.57 -4.00 10.32
C GLU A 89 -4.93 -5.18 11.23
N PHE A 90 -5.17 -4.94 12.51
CA PHE A 90 -5.47 -6.02 13.48
C PHE A 90 -6.78 -6.75 13.18
N GLU A 91 -7.72 -6.11 12.52
CA GLU A 91 -8.99 -6.68 12.09
C GLU A 91 -8.87 -7.59 10.86
N ARG A 92 -7.76 -7.53 10.11
CA ARG A 92 -7.59 -8.21 8.83
C ARG A 92 -6.93 -9.57 8.97
N ASN A 93 -7.46 -10.56 8.29
CA ASN A 93 -6.89 -11.91 8.20
C ASN A 93 -5.89 -12.03 7.04
N ASP A 94 -6.31 -11.59 5.85
CA ASP A 94 -5.56 -11.64 4.60
C ASP A 94 -5.96 -10.43 3.74
N MET A 95 -5.04 -9.93 2.92
CA MET A 95 -5.27 -8.71 2.16
C MET A 95 -6.32 -8.86 1.03
N VAL A 96 -6.60 -10.07 0.56
CA VAL A 96 -7.66 -10.30 -0.45
C VAL A 96 -8.92 -10.80 0.24
N LYS A 97 -8.82 -11.76 1.15
CA LYS A 97 -9.94 -12.34 1.84
C LYS A 97 -10.75 -11.29 2.62
N TYR A 98 -10.08 -10.43 3.38
CA TYR A 98 -10.75 -9.38 4.17
C TYR A 98 -11.68 -8.50 3.34
N PHE A 99 -11.22 -8.08 2.16
CA PHE A 99 -12.01 -7.24 1.27
C PHE A 99 -13.08 -8.05 0.55
N GLY A 100 -12.72 -9.22 0.02
CA GLY A 100 -13.66 -10.08 -0.70
C GLY A 100 -14.86 -10.53 0.15
N GLU A 101 -14.66 -10.76 1.46
CA GLU A 101 -15.76 -11.09 2.39
C GLU A 101 -16.78 -9.97 2.55
N GLN A 102 -16.46 -8.74 2.18
CA GLN A 102 -17.29 -7.55 2.27
C GLN A 102 -17.83 -7.09 0.91
N LEU A 103 -17.45 -7.76 -0.17
CA LEU A 103 -17.91 -7.47 -1.53
C LEU A 103 -18.95 -8.48 -1.99
N SER A 104 -20.01 -8.00 -2.67
CA SER A 104 -20.91 -8.88 -3.40
C SER A 104 -20.18 -9.50 -4.60
N GLY A 105 -20.60 -10.70 -5.01
CA GLY A 105 -19.99 -11.42 -6.14
C GLY A 105 -18.79 -12.29 -5.76
N TYR A 106 -18.37 -12.28 -4.50
CA TYR A 106 -17.31 -13.12 -3.94
C TYR A 106 -17.90 -14.27 -3.11
N ALA A 107 -17.24 -15.43 -3.18
CA ALA A 107 -17.52 -16.59 -2.32
C ALA A 107 -16.20 -17.15 -1.77
N PHE A 108 -16.29 -17.84 -0.63
CA PHE A 108 -15.15 -18.43 0.06
C PHE A 108 -15.42 -19.90 0.40
N THR A 109 -14.40 -20.74 0.22
CA THR A 109 -14.43 -22.10 0.71
C THR A 109 -14.01 -22.16 2.18
N GLN A 110 -14.47 -23.19 2.91
CA GLN A 110 -14.06 -23.39 4.31
C GLN A 110 -12.63 -23.95 4.42
N HIS A 111 -12.21 -24.79 3.48
CA HIS A 111 -10.95 -25.54 3.56
C HIS A 111 -10.06 -25.40 2.33
N GLY A 112 -10.35 -24.44 1.43
CA GLY A 112 -9.59 -24.20 0.20
C GLY A 112 -8.28 -23.44 0.43
N TRP A 113 -7.50 -23.85 1.42
CA TRP A 113 -6.18 -23.30 1.67
C TRP A 113 -5.18 -23.83 0.66
N VAL A 114 -4.42 -22.92 0.06
CA VAL A 114 -3.32 -23.24 -0.85
C VAL A 114 -2.03 -22.61 -0.33
N GLN A 115 -0.90 -23.25 -0.63
CA GLN A 115 0.40 -22.67 -0.32
C GLN A 115 0.65 -21.49 -1.26
N SER A 116 1.08 -20.38 -0.67
CA SER A 116 1.52 -19.18 -1.38
C SER A 116 3.04 -19.09 -1.30
N TYR A 117 3.58 -17.93 -1.00
CA TYR A 117 5.02 -17.69 -0.89
C TYR A 117 5.58 -18.26 0.43
N GLY A 118 6.66 -19.04 0.34
CA GLY A 118 7.32 -19.64 1.50
C GLY A 118 6.37 -20.56 2.29
N SER A 119 6.23 -20.31 3.58
CA SER A 119 5.33 -21.04 4.48
C SER A 119 3.92 -20.44 4.59
N ARG A 120 3.62 -19.39 3.80
CA ARG A 120 2.29 -18.75 3.81
C ARG A 120 1.25 -19.63 3.13
N CYS A 121 0.08 -19.73 3.76
CA CYS A 121 -1.11 -20.28 3.16
C CYS A 121 -2.15 -19.18 2.98
N VAL A 122 -2.84 -19.20 1.86
CA VAL A 122 -3.94 -18.29 1.50
C VAL A 122 -5.17 -19.12 1.16
N ALA A 123 -6.35 -18.52 1.30
CA ALA A 123 -7.61 -19.11 0.85
C ALA A 123 -8.16 -18.21 -0.25
N PRO A 124 -7.80 -18.44 -1.54
CA PRO A 124 -8.23 -17.59 -2.62
C PRO A 124 -9.76 -17.55 -2.71
N PRO A 125 -10.37 -16.36 -2.84
CA PRO A 125 -11.79 -16.25 -3.07
C PRO A 125 -12.17 -16.72 -4.47
N ILE A 126 -13.48 -16.94 -4.66
CA ILE A 126 -14.10 -17.26 -5.95
C ILE A 126 -14.97 -16.05 -6.33
N ILE A 127 -14.65 -15.42 -7.46
CA ILE A 127 -15.50 -14.40 -8.06
C ILE A 127 -16.49 -15.11 -8.98
N TRP A 128 -17.75 -15.19 -8.55
CA TRP A 128 -18.81 -15.94 -9.25
C TRP A 128 -19.87 -15.06 -9.90
N GLY A 129 -19.90 -13.78 -9.55
CA GLY A 129 -20.92 -12.85 -10.02
C GLY A 129 -20.37 -11.43 -10.19
N ASP A 130 -21.25 -10.49 -10.48
CA ASP A 130 -20.90 -9.08 -10.58
C ASP A 130 -20.45 -8.54 -9.22
N VAL A 131 -19.34 -7.80 -9.23
CA VAL A 131 -18.76 -7.28 -8.01
C VAL A 131 -19.33 -5.90 -7.69
N SER A 132 -19.74 -5.73 -6.43
CA SER A 132 -20.15 -4.43 -5.88
C SER A 132 -19.82 -4.34 -4.39
N ARG A 133 -19.72 -3.12 -3.89
CA ARG A 133 -19.46 -2.80 -2.47
C ARG A 133 -20.79 -2.41 -1.80
N PRO A 134 -21.36 -3.26 -0.92
CA PRO A 134 -22.62 -2.95 -0.23
C PRO A 134 -22.48 -1.88 0.86
N ALA A 135 -21.30 -1.80 1.52
CA ALA A 135 -21.04 -0.91 2.64
C ALA A 135 -19.55 -0.57 2.74
N PRO A 136 -19.16 0.49 3.49
CA PRO A 136 -17.77 0.80 3.79
C PRO A 136 -17.06 -0.39 4.48
N MET A 137 -15.82 -0.65 4.08
CA MET A 137 -15.05 -1.82 4.52
C MET A 137 -14.03 -1.49 5.62
N THR A 138 -13.31 -0.38 5.46
CA THR A 138 -12.17 0.01 6.32
C THR A 138 -12.36 1.37 6.98
N VAL A 139 -13.28 2.18 6.49
CA VAL A 139 -13.47 3.59 6.89
C VAL A 139 -13.59 3.74 8.40
N ARG A 140 -14.39 2.88 9.06
CA ARG A 140 -14.61 2.96 10.52
C ARG A 140 -13.31 2.81 11.32
N TRP A 141 -12.40 1.93 10.89
CA TRP A 141 -11.13 1.69 11.57
C TRP A 141 -10.13 2.81 11.32
N SER A 142 -10.05 3.27 10.07
CA SER A 142 -9.18 4.40 9.70
C SER A 142 -9.63 5.70 10.37
N ALA A 143 -10.93 6.00 10.37
CA ALA A 143 -11.48 7.16 11.05
C ALA A 143 -11.30 7.09 12.57
N TYR A 144 -11.51 5.91 13.18
CA TYR A 144 -11.23 5.71 14.61
C TYR A 144 -9.74 5.97 14.90
N ALA A 145 -8.84 5.41 14.12
CA ALA A 145 -7.41 5.61 14.28
C ALA A 145 -7.03 7.11 14.12
N GLN A 146 -7.55 7.79 13.08
CA GLN A 146 -7.30 9.23 12.90
C GLN A 146 -7.83 10.06 14.06
N SER A 147 -8.89 9.64 14.73
CA SER A 147 -9.41 10.36 15.91
C SER A 147 -8.50 10.31 17.14
N LYS A 148 -7.45 9.50 17.13
CA LYS A 148 -6.49 9.30 18.22
C LYS A 148 -5.20 10.06 18.06
N THR A 149 -4.97 10.70 16.91
CA THR A 149 -3.72 11.38 16.59
C THR A 149 -3.96 12.60 15.70
N GLU A 150 -3.10 13.59 15.83
CA GLU A 150 -3.05 14.74 14.90
C GLU A 150 -2.15 14.47 13.69
N ARG A 151 -1.32 13.40 13.74
CA ARG A 151 -0.50 13.00 12.60
C ARG A 151 -1.35 12.38 11.51
N PRO A 152 -0.96 12.51 10.22
CA PRO A 152 -1.69 11.86 9.14
C PRO A 152 -1.76 10.34 9.35
N MET A 153 -2.98 9.80 9.29
CA MET A 153 -3.22 8.36 9.27
C MET A 153 -3.33 7.88 7.83
N LYS A 154 -2.65 6.78 7.51
CA LYS A 154 -2.72 6.16 6.20
C LYS A 154 -3.82 5.09 6.18
N GLY A 155 -4.78 5.24 5.28
CA GLY A 155 -5.75 4.19 4.93
C GLY A 155 -5.12 3.20 3.96
N MET A 156 -5.25 1.88 4.18
CA MET A 156 -4.66 0.85 3.34
C MET A 156 -5.72 -0.05 2.73
N LEU A 157 -5.65 -0.24 1.42
CA LEU A 157 -6.55 -1.05 0.61
C LEU A 157 -5.77 -2.00 -0.27
N THR A 158 -6.40 -3.09 -0.69
CA THR A 158 -5.88 -3.93 -1.75
C THR A 158 -6.45 -3.47 -3.08
N GLY A 159 -5.60 -3.31 -4.06
CA GLY A 159 -5.96 -2.81 -5.38
C GLY A 159 -6.73 -3.82 -6.24
N PRO A 160 -7.42 -3.32 -7.28
CA PRO A 160 -8.32 -4.14 -8.09
C PRO A 160 -7.61 -5.24 -8.86
N VAL A 161 -6.39 -5.03 -9.30
CA VAL A 161 -5.62 -6.05 -10.05
C VAL A 161 -5.23 -7.20 -9.11
N THR A 162 -4.75 -6.90 -7.92
CA THR A 162 -4.39 -7.92 -6.91
C THR A 162 -5.63 -8.67 -6.44
N MET A 163 -6.75 -7.99 -6.19
CA MET A 163 -8.03 -8.63 -5.85
C MET A 163 -8.49 -9.61 -6.93
N LEU A 164 -8.28 -9.27 -8.21
CA LEU A 164 -8.58 -10.15 -9.33
C LEU A 164 -7.61 -11.32 -9.41
N GLN A 165 -6.30 -11.04 -9.43
CA GLN A 165 -5.27 -12.04 -9.72
C GLN A 165 -5.15 -13.12 -8.65
N TRP A 166 -5.38 -12.77 -7.38
CA TRP A 166 -5.35 -13.73 -6.28
C TRP A 166 -6.72 -14.33 -5.96
N SER A 167 -7.62 -14.36 -6.95
CA SER A 167 -8.93 -14.98 -6.90
C SER A 167 -9.11 -15.99 -8.04
N PHE A 168 -10.00 -16.96 -7.84
CA PHE A 168 -10.56 -17.73 -8.95
C PHE A 168 -11.63 -16.88 -9.63
N VAL A 169 -11.38 -16.50 -10.88
CA VAL A 169 -12.20 -15.50 -11.58
C VAL A 169 -13.21 -16.19 -12.50
N ARG A 170 -14.45 -15.68 -12.52
CA ARG A 170 -15.49 -16.04 -13.49
C ARG A 170 -14.99 -15.89 -14.92
N ASP A 171 -15.48 -16.69 -15.85
CA ASP A 171 -15.04 -16.77 -17.24
C ASP A 171 -16.12 -16.37 -18.28
N ASP A 172 -17.32 -16.00 -17.82
CA ASP A 172 -18.42 -15.56 -18.68
C ASP A 172 -18.29 -14.11 -19.17
N ILE A 173 -17.38 -13.32 -18.57
CA ILE A 173 -17.01 -11.98 -19.02
C ILE A 173 -15.48 -11.83 -19.02
N PRO A 174 -14.92 -10.88 -19.80
CA PRO A 174 -13.48 -10.63 -19.81
C PRO A 174 -12.94 -10.25 -18.42
N ARG A 175 -11.76 -10.75 -18.06
CA ARG A 175 -11.08 -10.41 -16.79
C ARG A 175 -10.97 -8.90 -16.58
N SER A 176 -10.72 -8.13 -17.65
CA SER A 176 -10.67 -6.66 -17.60
C SER A 176 -12.01 -6.03 -17.16
N ALA A 177 -13.15 -6.64 -17.52
CA ALA A 177 -14.47 -6.18 -17.08
C ALA A 177 -14.69 -6.46 -15.58
N THR A 178 -14.31 -7.65 -15.12
CA THR A 178 -14.35 -8.01 -13.70
C THR A 178 -13.43 -7.09 -12.88
N CYS A 179 -12.21 -6.83 -13.35
CA CYS A 179 -11.27 -5.92 -12.69
C CYS A 179 -11.84 -4.50 -12.55
N ARG A 180 -12.51 -3.97 -13.58
CA ARG A 180 -13.16 -2.66 -13.52
C ARG A 180 -14.36 -2.62 -12.55
N GLN A 181 -15.08 -3.75 -12.37
CA GLN A 181 -16.10 -3.82 -11.32
C GLN A 181 -15.49 -3.73 -9.92
N ILE A 182 -14.38 -4.43 -9.69
CA ILE A 182 -13.61 -4.34 -8.43
C ILE A 182 -13.08 -2.91 -8.24
N ALA A 183 -12.53 -2.31 -9.29
CA ALA A 183 -12.02 -0.93 -9.25
C ALA A 183 -13.10 0.09 -8.84
N LEU A 184 -14.33 -0.05 -9.33
CA LEU A 184 -15.45 0.79 -8.91
C LEU A 184 -15.83 0.59 -7.44
N ALA A 185 -15.73 -0.63 -6.92
CA ALA A 185 -15.95 -0.92 -5.51
C ALA A 185 -14.86 -0.30 -4.61
N ILE A 186 -13.60 -0.41 -5.03
CA ILE A 186 -12.47 0.22 -4.33
C ILE A 186 -12.52 1.75 -4.43
N ARG A 187 -12.95 2.30 -5.58
CA ARG A 187 -13.16 3.75 -5.73
C ARG A 187 -14.11 4.31 -4.68
N ASP A 188 -15.20 3.62 -4.40
CA ASP A 188 -16.15 4.04 -3.38
C ASP A 188 -15.49 4.06 -2.00
N GLU A 189 -14.66 3.06 -1.68
CA GLU A 189 -13.93 3.01 -0.42
C GLU A 189 -12.90 4.14 -0.32
N VAL A 190 -12.16 4.42 -1.39
CA VAL A 190 -11.19 5.52 -1.46
C VAL A 190 -11.87 6.86 -1.24
N THR A 191 -13.02 7.09 -1.87
CA THR A 191 -13.81 8.32 -1.72
C THR A 191 -14.36 8.47 -0.30
N ASP A 192 -14.83 7.39 0.31
CA ASP A 192 -15.34 7.41 1.69
C ASP A 192 -14.21 7.64 2.71
N LEU A 193 -13.01 7.08 2.49
CA LEU A 193 -11.83 7.36 3.32
C LEU A 193 -11.45 8.84 3.24
N GLU A 194 -11.38 9.42 2.04
CA GLU A 194 -11.12 10.85 1.88
C GLU A 194 -12.18 11.71 2.58
N THR A 195 -13.47 11.35 2.44
CA THR A 195 -14.59 12.04 3.09
C THR A 195 -14.48 11.95 4.62
N ALA A 196 -13.97 10.84 5.14
CA ALA A 196 -13.70 10.66 6.56
C ALA A 196 -12.42 11.39 7.06
N GLY A 197 -11.74 12.15 6.19
CA GLY A 197 -10.58 12.96 6.56
C GLY A 197 -9.23 12.26 6.43
N ILE A 198 -9.19 11.07 5.84
CA ILE A 198 -7.93 10.36 5.59
C ILE A 198 -7.22 10.99 4.41
N ALA A 199 -6.06 11.59 4.67
CA ALA A 199 -5.32 12.38 3.69
C ALA A 199 -4.26 11.58 2.91
N VAL A 200 -3.91 10.38 3.38
CA VAL A 200 -3.00 9.45 2.70
C VAL A 200 -3.72 8.12 2.52
N ILE A 201 -3.88 7.66 1.29
CA ILE A 201 -4.60 6.42 0.98
C ILE A 201 -3.71 5.54 0.12
N GLN A 202 -3.37 4.36 0.63
CA GLN A 202 -2.52 3.39 -0.04
C GLN A 202 -3.39 2.28 -0.65
N VAL A 203 -3.20 2.03 -1.95
CA VAL A 203 -3.90 0.98 -2.71
C VAL A 203 -2.84 0.04 -3.28
N ASP A 204 -2.67 -1.12 -2.66
CA ASP A 204 -1.54 -2.03 -2.90
C ASP A 204 -1.78 -2.95 -4.09
N GLU A 205 -0.80 -3.06 -4.97
CA GLU A 205 -0.86 -3.89 -6.17
C GLU A 205 0.33 -4.89 -6.28
N PRO A 206 0.56 -5.76 -5.26
CA PRO A 206 1.66 -6.72 -5.32
C PRO A 206 1.54 -7.73 -6.47
N ALA A 207 0.34 -8.01 -6.96
CA ALA A 207 0.12 -8.93 -8.06
C ALA A 207 0.15 -8.26 -9.46
N PHE A 208 0.49 -6.97 -9.55
CA PHE A 208 0.46 -6.25 -10.82
C PHE A 208 1.39 -6.87 -11.87
N ARG A 209 2.65 -7.12 -11.51
CA ARG A 209 3.62 -7.79 -12.39
C ARG A 209 3.38 -9.30 -12.49
N GLU A 210 3.01 -9.96 -11.40
CA GLU A 210 2.69 -11.38 -11.36
C GLU A 210 1.57 -11.75 -12.34
N GLY A 211 0.63 -10.83 -12.56
CA GLY A 211 -0.49 -11.00 -13.47
C GLY A 211 -0.16 -10.90 -14.97
N LEU A 212 1.08 -10.61 -15.35
CA LEU A 212 1.50 -10.55 -16.75
C LEU A 212 1.22 -11.87 -17.47
N PRO A 213 0.65 -11.83 -18.68
CA PRO A 213 0.48 -13.01 -19.51
C PRO A 213 1.82 -13.68 -19.82
N LEU A 214 1.81 -15.00 -20.03
CA LEU A 214 3.01 -15.75 -20.43
C LEU A 214 3.58 -15.30 -21.77
N ARG A 215 2.73 -14.83 -22.68
CA ARG A 215 3.16 -14.35 -23.99
C ARG A 215 3.42 -12.84 -23.93
N TYR A 216 4.63 -12.44 -24.24
CA TYR A 216 5.00 -11.02 -24.27
C TYR A 216 4.09 -10.17 -25.18
N ALA A 217 3.63 -10.73 -26.31
CA ALA A 217 2.70 -10.05 -27.20
C ALA A 217 1.37 -9.61 -26.54
N ASP A 218 0.99 -10.25 -25.44
CA ASP A 218 -0.25 -9.95 -24.72
C ASP A 218 -0.04 -8.95 -23.58
N TRP A 219 1.19 -8.57 -23.25
CA TRP A 219 1.53 -7.69 -22.15
C TRP A 219 0.91 -6.31 -22.28
N ALA A 220 1.02 -5.69 -23.46
CA ALA A 220 0.49 -4.35 -23.68
C ALA A 220 -1.01 -4.28 -23.38
N SER A 221 -1.79 -5.27 -23.83
CA SER A 221 -3.22 -5.33 -23.56
C SER A 221 -3.53 -5.53 -22.08
N TYR A 222 -2.74 -6.35 -21.37
CA TYR A 222 -2.88 -6.54 -19.93
C TYR A 222 -2.57 -5.25 -19.17
N LEU A 223 -1.42 -4.64 -19.44
CA LEU A 223 -0.96 -3.43 -18.75
C LEU A 223 -1.94 -2.27 -18.96
N ASP A 224 -2.48 -2.11 -20.15
CA ASP A 224 -3.48 -1.09 -20.47
C ASP A 224 -4.71 -1.19 -19.53
N TRP A 225 -5.36 -2.35 -19.44
CA TRP A 225 -6.54 -2.46 -18.58
C TRP A 225 -6.19 -2.52 -17.09
N ALA A 226 -5.01 -3.00 -16.72
CA ALA A 226 -4.57 -3.04 -15.33
C ALA A 226 -4.32 -1.63 -14.79
N VAL A 227 -3.56 -0.81 -15.51
CA VAL A 227 -3.35 0.63 -15.22
C VAL A 227 -4.68 1.37 -15.18
N ALA A 228 -5.52 1.19 -16.21
CA ALA A 228 -6.83 1.83 -16.27
C ALA A 228 -7.74 1.45 -15.08
N SER A 229 -7.63 0.23 -14.55
CA SER A 229 -8.38 -0.22 -13.37
C SER A 229 -7.85 0.40 -12.08
N PHE A 230 -6.53 0.50 -11.91
CA PHE A 230 -5.95 1.20 -10.78
C PHE A 230 -6.34 2.67 -10.77
N ARG A 231 -6.20 3.37 -11.89
CA ARG A 231 -6.61 4.77 -12.03
C ARG A 231 -8.10 4.97 -11.77
N LEU A 232 -8.95 4.06 -12.25
CA LEU A 232 -10.38 4.10 -11.97
C LEU A 232 -10.67 4.02 -10.46
N ALA A 233 -9.92 3.22 -9.73
CA ALA A 233 -10.06 3.09 -8.28
C ALA A 233 -9.57 4.33 -7.53
N THR A 234 -8.53 5.01 -7.99
CA THR A 234 -7.78 6.00 -7.21
C THR A 234 -7.97 7.45 -7.64
N CYS A 235 -8.27 7.73 -8.92
CA CYS A 235 -8.36 9.08 -9.46
C CYS A 235 -9.62 9.88 -9.05
N GLY A 236 -10.41 9.40 -8.09
CA GLY A 236 -11.63 10.08 -7.63
C GLY A 236 -11.43 11.09 -6.51
N VAL A 237 -10.21 11.23 -6.00
CA VAL A 237 -9.88 12.09 -4.85
C VAL A 237 -9.39 13.47 -5.27
N ARG A 238 -9.43 14.41 -4.32
CA ARG A 238 -8.88 15.76 -4.50
C ARG A 238 -7.36 15.73 -4.61
N ASP A 239 -6.78 16.80 -5.11
CA ASP A 239 -5.33 16.95 -5.29
C ASP A 239 -4.55 16.94 -3.97
N ASP A 240 -5.18 17.38 -2.88
CA ASP A 240 -4.60 17.41 -1.54
C ASP A 240 -4.65 16.06 -0.79
N THR A 241 -5.22 15.02 -1.41
CA THR A 241 -5.19 13.63 -0.93
C THR A 241 -4.12 12.85 -1.67
N SER A 242 -3.15 12.32 -0.92
CA SER A 242 -2.02 11.56 -1.46
C SER A 242 -2.38 10.10 -1.67
N ILE A 243 -2.25 9.63 -2.90
CA ILE A 243 -2.46 8.22 -3.28
C ILE A 243 -1.12 7.50 -3.30
N HIS A 244 -0.98 6.53 -2.42
CA HIS A 244 0.17 5.63 -2.38
C HIS A 244 -0.16 4.29 -3.01
N THR A 245 0.86 3.57 -3.45
CA THR A 245 0.79 2.15 -3.80
C THR A 245 1.99 1.42 -3.25
N HIS A 246 1.87 0.10 -3.09
CA HIS A 246 2.97 -0.76 -2.68
C HIS A 246 3.06 -1.96 -3.63
N MET A 247 4.29 -2.25 -4.06
CA MET A 247 4.60 -3.42 -4.86
C MET A 247 5.76 -4.18 -4.21
N CYS A 248 5.53 -5.43 -3.85
CA CYS A 248 6.55 -6.31 -3.33
C CYS A 248 6.93 -7.39 -4.35
N TYR A 249 8.11 -7.98 -4.19
CA TYR A 249 8.63 -9.10 -5.00
C TYR A 249 8.63 -8.88 -6.51
N SER A 250 8.87 -7.65 -6.98
CA SER A 250 8.80 -7.35 -8.40
C SER A 250 10.10 -6.79 -8.94
N GLU A 251 10.49 -7.25 -10.12
CA GLU A 251 11.47 -6.58 -10.98
C GLU A 251 10.69 -5.62 -11.88
N PHE A 252 11.03 -4.33 -11.86
CA PHE A 252 10.19 -3.29 -12.47
C PHE A 252 10.67 -2.85 -13.86
N ASN A 253 11.90 -3.17 -14.24
CA ASN A 253 12.56 -2.61 -15.41
C ASN A 253 11.76 -2.77 -16.71
N ASP A 254 11.03 -3.89 -16.84
CA ASP A 254 10.27 -4.23 -18.04
C ASP A 254 8.85 -3.60 -18.08
N ILE A 255 8.36 -3.06 -16.96
CA ILE A 255 7.02 -2.48 -16.84
C ILE A 255 6.99 -1.06 -16.24
N MET A 256 8.15 -0.41 -16.10
CA MET A 256 8.26 0.94 -15.53
C MET A 256 7.32 1.97 -16.17
N PRO A 257 7.16 2.03 -17.51
CA PRO A 257 6.20 2.95 -18.10
C PRO A 257 4.77 2.75 -17.58
N ALA A 258 4.34 1.49 -17.45
CA ALA A 258 3.01 1.18 -16.94
C ALA A 258 2.86 1.55 -15.45
N ILE A 259 3.93 1.38 -14.64
CA ILE A 259 3.93 1.81 -13.23
C ILE A 259 3.83 3.33 -13.12
N ALA A 260 4.55 4.08 -13.95
CA ALA A 260 4.44 5.54 -14.00
C ALA A 260 3.04 5.97 -14.45
N ASP A 261 2.44 5.27 -15.41
CA ASP A 261 1.10 5.53 -15.92
C ASP A 261 -0.02 5.23 -14.89
N MET A 262 0.26 4.49 -13.81
CA MET A 262 -0.70 4.35 -12.70
C MET A 262 -0.99 5.69 -12.01
N ASP A 263 -0.11 6.67 -12.12
CA ASP A 263 -0.26 8.05 -11.60
C ASP A 263 -0.48 8.09 -10.08
N ALA A 264 0.16 7.17 -9.35
CA ALA A 264 0.24 7.23 -7.89
C ALA A 264 1.17 8.37 -7.46
N ASP A 265 0.86 9.02 -6.32
CA ASP A 265 1.67 10.12 -5.77
C ASP A 265 2.95 9.59 -5.09
N ALA A 266 2.90 8.38 -4.54
CA ALA A 266 4.07 7.67 -3.99
C ALA A 266 3.97 6.16 -4.23
N ILE A 267 5.12 5.53 -4.52
CA ILE A 267 5.24 4.07 -4.60
C ILE A 267 6.25 3.57 -3.58
N SER A 268 5.89 2.58 -2.77
CA SER A 268 6.84 1.86 -1.91
C SER A 268 7.20 0.51 -2.53
N ILE A 269 8.48 0.16 -2.48
CA ILE A 269 9.05 -1.02 -3.12
C ILE A 269 10.08 -1.71 -2.21
N GLU A 270 10.31 -3.00 -2.41
CA GLU A 270 11.36 -3.76 -1.73
C GLU A 270 12.71 -3.49 -2.40
N THR A 271 13.67 -2.94 -1.67
CA THR A 271 15.00 -2.59 -2.19
C THR A 271 16.16 -3.01 -1.30
N THR A 272 15.88 -3.47 -0.08
CA THR A 272 16.96 -3.83 0.87
C THR A 272 17.88 -4.91 0.32
N ARG A 273 17.35 -5.98 -0.25
CA ARG A 273 18.14 -7.09 -0.79
C ARG A 273 18.94 -6.74 -2.03
N SER A 274 18.39 -5.89 -2.90
CA SER A 274 19.10 -5.39 -4.09
C SER A 274 20.07 -4.25 -3.76
N ARG A 275 20.16 -3.82 -2.48
CA ARG A 275 20.97 -2.66 -2.08
C ARG A 275 20.71 -1.44 -2.97
N MET A 276 19.45 -1.15 -3.21
CA MET A 276 18.97 -0.03 -4.03
C MET A 276 19.25 -0.14 -5.54
N GLU A 277 19.81 -1.24 -6.05
CA GLU A 277 20.03 -1.43 -7.51
C GLU A 277 18.72 -1.33 -8.30
N LEU A 278 17.60 -1.75 -7.69
CA LEU A 278 16.29 -1.63 -8.32
C LEU A 278 15.91 -0.17 -8.66
N LEU A 279 16.47 0.80 -7.95
CA LEU A 279 16.25 2.22 -8.22
C LEU A 279 16.88 2.71 -9.53
N ASP A 280 17.78 1.94 -10.14
CA ASP A 280 18.33 2.29 -11.45
C ASP A 280 17.25 2.36 -12.53
N ALA A 281 16.14 1.62 -12.35
CA ALA A 281 14.97 1.71 -13.23
C ALA A 281 14.21 3.05 -13.13
N PHE A 282 14.42 3.81 -12.07
CA PHE A 282 13.73 5.07 -11.78
C PHE A 282 14.57 6.32 -12.11
N THR A 283 15.84 6.13 -12.52
CA THR A 283 16.78 7.23 -12.72
C THR A 283 16.76 7.78 -14.16
N PRO A 284 17.05 9.09 -14.36
CA PRO A 284 17.24 9.67 -15.69
C PRO A 284 18.43 9.01 -16.43
N GLY A 285 18.24 8.67 -17.68
CA GLY A 285 19.31 8.09 -18.53
C GLY A 285 19.22 6.57 -18.76
N SER A 286 18.32 5.86 -18.10
CA SER A 286 17.75 4.62 -18.62
C SER A 286 16.87 4.96 -19.84
N ASP A 287 16.57 3.99 -20.72
CA ASP A 287 15.66 4.19 -21.86
C ASP A 287 14.23 4.62 -21.44
N THR A 288 14.01 4.88 -20.15
CA THR A 288 12.75 5.33 -19.53
C THR A 288 12.91 6.75 -19.01
N ALA A 289 11.85 7.56 -19.09
CA ALA A 289 11.80 8.85 -18.43
C ALA A 289 11.93 8.68 -16.90
N ALA A 290 12.55 9.65 -16.20
CA ALA A 290 12.63 9.65 -14.75
C ALA A 290 11.23 9.48 -14.12
N TYR A 291 11.14 8.67 -13.07
CA TYR A 291 9.87 8.51 -12.34
C TYR A 291 9.44 9.85 -11.74
N PRO A 292 8.23 10.33 -12.04
CA PRO A 292 7.86 11.72 -11.77
C PRO A 292 7.41 11.99 -10.33
N ALA A 293 7.17 10.95 -9.53
CA ALA A 293 6.53 11.05 -8.22
C ALA A 293 7.46 10.55 -7.08
N GLU A 294 6.93 10.36 -5.89
CA GLU A 294 7.69 9.96 -4.71
C GLU A 294 7.88 8.44 -4.66
N ILE A 295 8.98 8.01 -4.04
CA ILE A 295 9.37 6.61 -3.91
C ILE A 295 9.74 6.31 -2.47
N GLY A 296 9.20 5.23 -1.91
CA GLY A 296 9.58 4.67 -0.63
C GLY A 296 10.44 3.40 -0.83
N PRO A 297 11.74 3.53 -1.05
CA PRO A 297 12.62 2.36 -1.11
C PRO A 297 12.73 1.75 0.28
N GLY A 298 12.44 0.45 0.40
CA GLY A 298 12.54 -0.26 1.66
C GLY A 298 13.97 -0.30 2.19
N VAL A 299 14.13 -0.02 3.48
CA VAL A 299 15.43 -0.03 4.16
C VAL A 299 15.55 -1.12 5.23
N TRP A 300 14.55 -1.98 5.34
CA TRP A 300 14.53 -3.12 6.25
C TRP A 300 13.91 -4.34 5.58
N ASP A 301 14.73 -5.38 5.37
CA ASP A 301 14.26 -6.71 4.94
C ASP A 301 13.45 -7.38 6.05
N ILE A 302 12.14 -7.32 5.94
CA ILE A 302 11.22 -7.89 6.93
C ILE A 302 11.18 -9.43 6.89
N HIS A 303 11.82 -10.08 5.92
CA HIS A 303 11.90 -11.54 5.84
C HIS A 303 13.04 -12.10 6.69
N SER A 304 13.98 -11.25 7.11
CA SER A 304 15.02 -11.58 8.08
C SER A 304 14.53 -11.24 9.51
N PRO A 305 14.75 -12.12 10.50
CA PRO A 305 14.47 -11.81 11.91
C PRO A 305 15.48 -10.84 12.52
N ARG A 306 16.55 -10.52 11.79
CA ARG A 306 17.58 -9.59 12.26
C ARG A 306 17.02 -8.17 12.34
N VAL A 307 17.30 -7.51 13.46
CA VAL A 307 17.07 -6.07 13.62
C VAL A 307 18.25 -5.35 12.99
N PRO A 308 18.06 -4.53 11.94
CA PRO A 308 19.16 -3.77 11.34
C PRO A 308 19.58 -2.60 12.24
N GLU A 309 20.85 -2.22 12.12
CA GLU A 309 21.39 -1.05 12.80
C GLU A 309 21.02 0.23 12.03
N THR A 310 20.95 1.36 12.75
CA THR A 310 20.66 2.68 12.15
C THR A 310 21.61 3.00 11.00
N GLN A 311 22.91 2.74 11.17
CA GLN A 311 23.95 3.05 10.17
C GLN A 311 23.73 2.28 8.86
N GLU A 312 23.28 1.02 8.92
CA GLU A 312 22.98 0.24 7.71
C GLU A 312 21.83 0.89 6.90
N MET A 313 20.82 1.41 7.58
CA MET A 313 19.71 2.11 6.93
C MET A 313 20.14 3.48 6.38
N VAL A 314 21.02 4.21 7.09
CA VAL A 314 21.64 5.46 6.60
C VAL A 314 22.42 5.21 5.31
N GLU A 315 23.19 4.12 5.24
CA GLU A 315 23.93 3.75 4.03
C GLU A 315 22.99 3.44 2.86
N LEU A 316 21.91 2.70 3.10
CA LEU A 316 20.89 2.42 2.06
C LEU A 316 20.22 3.70 1.56
N LEU A 317 19.84 4.60 2.47
CA LEU A 317 19.29 5.91 2.09
C LEU A 317 20.32 6.77 1.33
N GLY A 318 21.60 6.69 1.70
CA GLY A 318 22.70 7.32 0.96
C GLY A 318 22.81 6.82 -0.49
N LEU A 319 22.61 5.51 -0.72
CA LEU A 319 22.55 4.94 -2.06
C LEU A 319 21.30 5.39 -2.83
N ALA A 320 20.16 5.52 -2.16
CA ALA A 320 18.94 6.05 -2.76
C ALA A 320 19.12 7.52 -3.20
N ARG A 321 19.73 8.35 -2.38
CA ARG A 321 20.04 9.77 -2.68
C ARG A 321 20.99 9.97 -3.86
N GLN A 322 21.75 8.96 -4.26
CA GLN A 322 22.56 9.00 -5.49
C GLN A 322 21.73 8.84 -6.76
N ARG A 323 20.49 8.39 -6.64
CA ARG A 323 19.59 8.03 -7.74
C ARG A 323 18.33 8.89 -7.81
N LEU A 324 17.90 9.40 -6.68
CA LEU A 324 16.64 10.13 -6.51
C LEU A 324 16.90 11.47 -5.83
N ALA A 325 16.08 12.46 -6.13
CA ALA A 325 16.09 13.73 -5.40
C ALA A 325 15.59 13.53 -3.96
N ASP A 326 16.13 14.28 -3.00
CA ASP A 326 15.81 14.16 -1.57
C ASP A 326 14.29 14.27 -1.31
N TRP A 327 13.59 15.09 -2.08
CA TRP A 327 12.15 15.28 -1.95
C TRP A 327 11.31 14.10 -2.44
N GLN A 328 11.89 13.16 -3.21
CA GLN A 328 11.20 11.99 -3.71
C GLN A 328 11.21 10.83 -2.72
N ILE A 329 12.12 10.84 -1.74
CA ILE A 329 12.42 9.66 -0.93
C ILE A 329 11.56 9.62 0.34
N TRP A 330 10.77 8.54 0.48
CA TRP A 330 10.15 8.11 1.74
C TRP A 330 11.03 7.07 2.44
N VAL A 331 10.83 6.90 3.74
CA VAL A 331 11.56 5.90 4.53
C VAL A 331 10.57 4.91 5.14
N ASN A 332 10.65 3.67 4.70
CA ASN A 332 9.74 2.59 5.08
C ASN A 332 10.46 1.23 5.09
N PRO A 333 9.89 0.20 5.75
CA PRO A 333 10.35 -1.18 5.58
C PRO A 333 9.99 -1.71 4.18
N ASP A 334 10.60 -2.82 3.77
CA ASP A 334 10.35 -3.47 2.48
C ASP A 334 8.89 -3.89 2.28
N CYS A 335 8.22 -4.35 3.35
CA CYS A 335 6.84 -4.83 3.26
C CYS A 335 6.13 -4.72 4.62
N GLY A 336 4.87 -5.21 4.68
CA GLY A 336 4.08 -5.26 5.91
C GLY A 336 4.66 -6.17 7.00
N LEU A 337 4.47 -5.81 8.26
CA LEU A 337 5.16 -6.39 9.42
C LEU A 337 4.40 -7.54 10.11
N LYS A 338 3.31 -8.01 9.53
CA LYS A 338 2.41 -8.99 10.15
C LYS A 338 3.06 -10.32 10.55
N THR A 339 4.16 -10.69 9.88
CA THR A 339 4.90 -11.94 10.14
C THR A 339 6.02 -11.77 11.17
N ARG A 340 6.31 -10.55 11.58
CA ARG A 340 7.34 -10.24 12.56
C ARG A 340 6.78 -10.30 13.99
N LYS A 341 7.68 -10.21 14.98
CA LYS A 341 7.35 -10.10 16.39
C LYS A 341 7.57 -8.68 16.87
N TRP A 342 6.88 -8.25 17.92
CA TRP A 342 7.04 -6.91 18.48
C TRP A 342 8.46 -6.63 18.97
N GLU A 343 9.17 -7.67 19.47
CA GLU A 343 10.56 -7.59 19.92
C GLU A 343 11.52 -7.30 18.75
N GLU A 344 11.14 -7.62 17.53
CA GLU A 344 11.88 -7.31 16.30
C GLU A 344 11.45 -5.95 15.72
N VAL A 345 10.13 -5.70 15.68
CA VAL A 345 9.54 -4.51 15.03
C VAL A 345 9.91 -3.22 15.74
N ARG A 346 9.81 -3.20 17.08
CA ARG A 346 10.05 -1.98 17.84
C ARG A 346 11.47 -1.43 17.68
N PRO A 347 12.53 -2.22 17.87
CA PRO A 347 13.89 -1.72 17.67
C PRO A 347 14.20 -1.42 16.20
N ALA A 348 13.68 -2.20 15.24
CA ALA A 348 13.92 -1.96 13.83
C ALA A 348 13.30 -0.65 13.34
N LEU A 349 12.06 -0.35 13.73
CA LEU A 349 11.43 0.93 13.37
C LEU A 349 12.04 2.11 14.13
N LYS A 350 12.62 1.88 15.33
CA LYS A 350 13.43 2.91 15.98
C LYS A 350 14.67 3.24 15.14
N SER A 351 15.41 2.22 14.70
CA SER A 351 16.57 2.41 13.81
C SER A 351 16.17 3.12 12.51
N LEU A 352 15.01 2.81 11.95
CA LEU A 352 14.47 3.44 10.73
C LEU A 352 14.21 4.94 10.93
N VAL A 353 13.55 5.31 12.03
CA VAL A 353 13.26 6.72 12.34
C VAL A 353 14.54 7.49 12.64
N ASP A 354 15.46 6.88 13.39
CA ASP A 354 16.75 7.50 13.69
C ASP A 354 17.59 7.70 12.41
N ALA A 355 17.58 6.74 11.47
CA ALA A 355 18.22 6.88 10.17
C ALA A 355 17.62 8.02 9.33
N ALA A 356 16.28 8.13 9.30
CA ALA A 356 15.61 9.24 8.62
C ALA A 356 16.02 10.60 9.19
N ARG A 357 16.10 10.72 10.51
CA ARG A 357 16.55 11.95 11.18
C ARG A 357 17.99 12.31 10.84
N GLU A 358 18.88 11.33 10.81
CA GLU A 358 20.27 11.52 10.43
C GLU A 358 20.40 12.00 8.99
N VAL A 359 19.70 11.35 8.04
CA VAL A 359 19.73 11.74 6.63
C VAL A 359 19.09 13.12 6.40
N ARG A 360 18.05 13.51 7.15
CA ARG A 360 17.52 14.89 7.15
C ARG A 360 18.59 15.90 7.52
N HIS A 361 19.31 15.65 8.61
CA HIS A 361 20.42 16.54 9.03
C HIS A 361 21.54 16.62 7.98
N GLN A 362 21.89 15.48 7.36
CA GLN A 362 22.85 15.45 6.26
C GLN A 362 22.38 16.26 5.05
N ALA A 363 21.08 16.20 4.69
CA ALA A 363 20.52 16.95 3.57
C ALA A 363 20.49 18.47 3.82
N GLU A 364 20.27 18.90 5.06
CA GLU A 364 20.32 20.32 5.45
C GLU A 364 21.75 20.88 5.32
N THR A 365 22.76 20.07 5.64
CA THR A 365 24.18 20.48 5.58
C THR A 365 24.81 20.30 4.21
N HIS A 366 24.34 19.31 3.43
CA HIS A 366 24.84 18.96 2.10
C HIS A 366 23.65 18.63 1.18
N PRO A 367 22.93 19.66 0.68
CA PRO A 367 21.80 19.41 -0.22
C PRO A 367 22.30 18.75 -1.51
N THR A 368 21.68 17.65 -1.92
CA THR A 368 21.86 17.08 -3.26
C THR A 368 21.35 18.10 -4.29
N GLN A 369 22.17 18.40 -5.29
CA GLN A 369 21.74 19.23 -6.40
C GLN A 369 20.60 18.51 -7.13
N ALA A 370 19.43 19.16 -7.21
CA ALA A 370 18.25 18.69 -7.93
C ALA A 370 18.48 18.69 -9.44
#